data_180428b4df4557ef971b537d3260ed4b
#
_entry.id   180428b4df4557ef971b537d3260ed4b
#
_cell.length_a   1.000
_cell.length_b   1.000
_cell.length_c   1.000
_cell.angle_alpha   90.00
_cell.angle_beta   90.00
_cell.angle_gamma   90.00
#
_symmetry.space_group_name_H-M   'P 1'
#
loop_
_entity.id
_entity.type
_entity.pdbx_description
1 polymer ?
#
loop_
_entity_poly.entity_id
_entity_poly.type
_entity_poly.pdbx_seq_one_letter_code
_entity_poly.pdbx_strand_id
1 'polypeptide(L)'
;ALSKNTVSKFLNDLGKSYSRIVQYMRNRTAAVEMDHHLLIDGTLKSDESIVNTLADVSRKARTKGTRDISVLYTFDLEAMEPVCSKCFPGNMLDATAYEEFISENRITKGIIVGDKGFPESAAHDHFTANPDLHYLNPVKRNSKLAERHNMYDFTGILQGYEGVNS
;
A
#
# COMPACT_ATOMS: atom_id res chain seq x y z
N ALA A 1 35.38 -3.07 -3.41
CA ALA A 1 34.06 -3.22 -4.00
C ALA A 1 33.68 -4.71 -4.03
N LEU A 2 32.42 -5.04 -3.74
CA LEU A 2 31.92 -6.42 -3.80
C LEU A 2 31.80 -6.86 -5.26
N SER A 3 32.16 -8.13 -5.56
CA SER A 3 31.99 -8.68 -6.90
C SER A 3 30.49 -8.87 -7.22
N LYS A 4 30.13 -8.85 -8.51
CA LYS A 4 28.76 -9.12 -8.98
C LYS A 4 28.24 -10.47 -8.45
N ASN A 5 29.09 -11.49 -8.46
CA ASN A 5 28.72 -12.82 -7.97
C ASN A 5 28.46 -12.84 -6.46
N THR A 6 29.23 -12.09 -5.70
CA THR A 6 29.03 -11.95 -4.22
C THR A 6 27.68 -11.29 -3.95
N VAL A 7 27.34 -10.22 -4.66
CA VAL A 7 26.06 -9.52 -4.52
C VAL A 7 24.91 -10.45 -4.91
N SER A 8 25.00 -11.12 -6.05
CA SER A 8 23.97 -12.07 -6.53
C SER A 8 23.73 -13.21 -5.54
N LYS A 9 24.80 -13.79 -5.01
CA LYS A 9 24.70 -14.84 -3.98
C LYS A 9 24.03 -14.31 -2.71
N PHE A 10 24.43 -13.14 -2.23
CA PHE A 10 23.84 -12.51 -1.04
C PHE A 10 22.32 -12.27 -1.24
N LEU A 11 21.90 -11.69 -2.36
CA LEU A 11 20.49 -11.45 -2.66
C LEU A 11 19.69 -12.75 -2.75
N ASN A 12 20.26 -13.81 -3.34
CA ASN A 12 19.61 -15.11 -3.42
C ASN A 12 19.45 -15.75 -2.02
N ASP A 13 20.47 -15.66 -1.18
CA ASP A 13 20.42 -16.21 0.18
C ASP A 13 19.47 -15.39 1.07
N LEU A 14 19.39 -14.08 0.88
CA LEU A 14 18.42 -13.22 1.55
C LEU A 14 16.99 -13.58 1.12
N GLY A 15 16.73 -13.77 -0.17
CA GLY A 15 15.42 -14.16 -0.70
C GLY A 15 14.90 -15.49 -0.16
N LYS A 16 15.80 -16.43 0.18
CA LYS A 16 15.44 -17.69 0.86
C LYS A 16 15.05 -17.52 2.32
N SER A 17 15.33 -16.37 2.92
CA SER A 17 15.09 -16.09 4.34
C SER A 17 13.86 -15.21 4.54
N TYR A 18 12.72 -15.61 3.96
CA TYR A 18 11.47 -14.82 4.00
C TYR A 18 11.08 -14.37 5.41
N SER A 19 11.19 -15.25 6.40
CA SER A 19 10.89 -14.92 7.80
C SER A 19 11.74 -13.76 8.35
N ARG A 20 13.00 -13.66 7.94
CA ARG A 20 13.88 -12.54 8.33
C ARG A 20 13.47 -11.24 7.66
N ILE A 21 13.05 -11.32 6.39
CA ILE A 21 12.53 -10.14 5.65
C ILE A 21 11.27 -9.63 6.35
N VAL A 22 10.31 -10.50 6.64
CA VAL A 22 9.08 -10.14 7.35
C VAL A 22 9.39 -9.56 8.73
N GLN A 23 10.31 -10.17 9.49
CA GLN A 23 10.69 -9.64 10.81
C GLN A 23 11.35 -8.27 10.71
N TYR A 24 12.20 -8.03 9.72
CA TYR A 24 12.78 -6.72 9.46
C TYR A 24 11.68 -5.67 9.16
N MET A 25 10.72 -6.00 8.28
CA MET A 25 9.60 -5.11 7.96
C MET A 25 8.76 -4.80 9.21
N ARG A 26 8.46 -5.80 10.03
CA ARG A 26 7.72 -5.63 11.29
C ARG A 26 8.45 -4.75 12.30
N ASN A 27 9.77 -4.86 12.38
CA ASN A 27 10.57 -3.96 13.23
C ASN A 27 10.49 -2.51 12.73
N ARG A 28 10.45 -2.30 11.40
CA ARG A 28 10.27 -0.99 10.80
C ARG A 28 8.88 -0.41 11.10
N THR A 29 7.81 -1.21 10.93
CA THR A 29 6.44 -0.76 11.25
C THR A 29 6.25 -0.47 12.74
N ALA A 30 6.91 -1.22 13.63
CA ALA A 30 6.86 -0.97 15.06
C ALA A 30 7.50 0.37 15.48
N ALA A 31 8.42 0.91 14.66
CA ALA A 31 9.08 2.19 14.91
C ALA A 31 8.27 3.41 14.42
N VAL A 32 7.20 3.21 13.64
CA VAL A 32 6.32 4.31 13.19
C VAL A 32 5.65 4.96 14.40
N GLU A 33 5.52 6.27 14.41
CA GLU A 33 4.76 7.01 15.44
C GLU A 33 3.27 7.09 15.07
N MET A 34 2.39 7.40 16.05
CA MET A 34 0.93 7.39 15.86
C MET A 34 0.44 8.52 14.94
N ASP A 35 1.15 9.62 14.88
CA ASP A 35 0.84 10.80 14.07
C ASP A 35 1.57 10.81 12.70
N HIS A 36 2.36 9.77 12.40
CA HIS A 36 3.02 9.66 11.10
C HIS A 36 2.06 9.26 9.99
N HIS A 37 2.27 9.84 8.80
CA HIS A 37 1.52 9.53 7.59
C HIS A 37 2.23 8.45 6.78
N LEU A 38 1.54 7.34 6.60
CA LEU A 38 2.02 6.16 5.88
C LEU A 38 1.41 6.13 4.47
N LEU A 39 2.16 6.56 3.47
CA LEU A 39 1.74 6.39 2.07
C LEU A 39 1.74 4.91 1.72
N ILE A 40 0.58 4.37 1.34
CA ILE A 40 0.48 3.04 0.75
C ILE A 40 0.14 3.16 -0.72
N ASP A 41 0.96 2.52 -1.56
CA ASP A 41 0.71 2.47 -2.99
C ASP A 41 1.06 1.09 -3.56
N GLY A 42 0.44 0.76 -4.68
CA GLY A 42 0.62 -0.49 -5.39
C GLY A 42 1.11 -0.28 -6.82
N THR A 43 2.06 -1.09 -7.25
CA THR A 43 2.53 -1.07 -8.63
C THR A 43 2.54 -2.46 -9.23
N LEU A 44 2.24 -2.55 -10.53
CA LEU A 44 2.38 -3.76 -11.32
C LEU A 44 3.72 -3.73 -12.06
N LYS A 45 4.49 -4.80 -11.93
CA LYS A 45 5.74 -5.00 -12.65
C LYS A 45 5.59 -6.19 -13.59
N SER A 46 5.85 -5.95 -14.87
CA SER A 46 5.91 -7.01 -15.86
C SER A 46 7.04 -7.97 -15.53
N ASP A 47 6.75 -9.26 -15.58
CA ASP A 47 7.71 -10.32 -15.29
C ASP A 47 7.66 -11.38 -16.40
N GLU A 48 8.75 -11.48 -17.15
CA GLU A 48 8.95 -12.46 -18.23
C GLU A 48 9.53 -13.78 -17.71
N SER A 49 9.80 -13.89 -16.42
CA SER A 49 10.36 -15.11 -15.83
C SER A 49 9.35 -16.26 -15.90
N ILE A 50 9.76 -17.38 -16.44
CA ILE A 50 8.96 -18.62 -16.48
C ILE A 50 8.97 -19.39 -15.16
N VAL A 51 9.88 -19.02 -14.23
CA VAL A 51 10.03 -19.70 -12.92
C VAL A 51 9.44 -18.91 -11.76
N ASN A 52 9.02 -17.66 -11.97
CA ASN A 52 8.40 -16.85 -10.93
C ASN A 52 6.93 -17.23 -10.77
N THR A 53 6.61 -17.88 -9.66
CA THR A 53 5.25 -18.34 -9.34
C THR A 53 4.28 -17.21 -8.98
N LEU A 54 4.78 -16.01 -8.68
CA LEU A 54 3.94 -14.81 -8.42
C LEU A 54 3.53 -14.11 -9.71
N ALA A 55 4.22 -14.38 -10.83
CA ALA A 55 3.88 -13.77 -12.11
C ALA A 55 2.57 -14.37 -12.65
N ASP A 56 1.55 -13.54 -12.85
CA ASP A 56 0.25 -13.95 -13.35
C ASP A 56 -0.40 -12.85 -14.21
N VAL A 57 -1.46 -13.21 -14.93
CA VAL A 57 -2.15 -12.31 -15.85
C VAL A 57 -2.98 -11.29 -15.07
N SER A 58 -2.42 -10.11 -14.86
CA SER A 58 -3.13 -8.99 -14.24
C SER A 58 -4.23 -8.44 -15.16
N ARG A 59 -5.11 -7.60 -14.58
CA ARG A 59 -6.15 -6.90 -15.37
C ARG A 59 -5.55 -6.03 -16.49
N LYS A 60 -4.38 -5.41 -16.24
CA LYS A 60 -3.64 -4.62 -17.23
C LYS A 60 -2.89 -5.49 -18.22
N ALA A 61 -2.39 -6.65 -17.79
CA ALA A 61 -1.67 -7.59 -18.64
C ALA A 61 -2.56 -8.31 -19.66
N ARG A 62 -3.87 -8.46 -19.39
CA ARG A 62 -4.83 -9.06 -20.34
C ARG A 62 -4.83 -8.38 -21.70
N THR A 63 -4.62 -7.08 -21.75
CA THR A 63 -4.54 -6.30 -23.00
C THR A 63 -3.18 -6.36 -23.67
N LYS A 64 -2.12 -6.75 -22.93
CA LYS A 64 -0.73 -6.78 -23.40
C LYS A 64 -0.18 -8.18 -23.64
N GLY A 65 -0.90 -9.22 -23.20
CA GLY A 65 -0.44 -10.61 -23.27
C GLY A 65 0.77 -10.91 -22.37
N THR A 66 1.01 -10.09 -21.34
CA THR A 66 2.14 -10.22 -20.41
C THR A 66 1.67 -10.78 -19.07
N ARG A 67 2.62 -11.17 -18.23
CA ARG A 67 2.40 -11.55 -16.84
C ARG A 67 3.01 -10.46 -15.95
N ASP A 68 2.33 -10.18 -14.83
CA ASP A 68 2.77 -9.16 -13.87
C ASP A 68 2.93 -9.77 -12.49
N ILE A 69 3.72 -9.12 -11.65
CA ILE A 69 3.68 -9.21 -10.20
C ILE A 69 3.13 -7.90 -9.64
N SER A 70 2.34 -7.98 -8.56
CA SER A 70 1.90 -6.81 -7.83
C SER A 70 2.84 -6.56 -6.64
N VAL A 71 3.23 -5.31 -6.43
CA VAL A 71 4.07 -4.91 -5.30
C VAL A 71 3.34 -3.82 -4.54
N LEU A 72 3.02 -4.06 -3.28
CA LEU A 72 2.59 -3.03 -2.33
C LEU A 72 3.78 -2.56 -1.52
N TYR A 73 3.83 -1.28 -1.23
CA TYR A 73 4.86 -0.68 -0.39
C TYR A 73 4.29 0.46 0.45
N THR A 74 4.97 0.72 1.56
CA THR A 74 4.63 1.80 2.48
C THR A 74 5.84 2.68 2.71
N PHE A 75 5.62 3.99 2.70
CA PHE A 75 6.61 5.02 2.96
C PHE A 75 6.12 5.93 4.07
N ASP A 76 6.95 6.20 5.05
CA ASP A 76 6.72 7.13 6.15
C ASP A 76 7.12 8.53 5.73
N LEU A 77 6.15 9.47 5.70
CA LEU A 77 6.39 10.82 5.23
C LEU A 77 7.22 11.66 6.20
N GLU A 78 7.02 11.50 7.48
CA GLU A 78 7.73 12.27 8.50
C GLU A 78 9.18 11.79 8.64
N ALA A 79 9.38 10.47 8.67
CA ALA A 79 10.72 9.88 8.72
C ALA A 79 11.45 9.93 7.36
N MET A 80 10.73 10.20 6.26
CA MET A 80 11.26 10.18 4.89
C MET A 80 11.94 8.85 4.53
N GLU A 81 11.35 7.73 4.96
CA GLU A 81 11.94 6.40 4.81
C GLU A 81 10.92 5.34 4.35
N PRO A 82 11.36 4.33 3.57
CA PRO A 82 10.52 3.17 3.28
C PRO A 82 10.33 2.35 4.55
N VAL A 83 9.10 1.91 4.79
CA VAL A 83 8.73 1.13 5.98
C VAL A 83 8.68 -0.36 5.67
N CYS A 84 7.80 -0.76 4.77
CA CYS A 84 7.64 -2.16 4.39
C CYS A 84 7.17 -2.31 2.95
N SER A 85 7.31 -3.54 2.42
CA SER A 85 6.81 -3.90 1.10
C SER A 85 6.46 -5.38 1.05
N LYS A 86 5.61 -5.76 0.08
CA LYS A 86 5.28 -7.16 -0.18
C LYS A 86 4.92 -7.36 -1.65
N CYS A 87 5.35 -8.50 -2.20
CA CYS A 87 4.98 -8.93 -3.54
C CYS A 87 3.77 -9.86 -3.48
N PHE A 88 2.86 -9.70 -4.43
CA PHE A 88 1.66 -10.51 -4.58
C PHE A 88 1.53 -11.02 -6.01
N PRO A 89 0.76 -12.08 -6.25
CA PRO A 89 0.39 -12.49 -7.59
C PRO A 89 -0.28 -11.34 -8.36
N GLY A 90 0.07 -11.20 -9.64
CA GLY A 90 -0.43 -10.12 -10.48
C GLY A 90 -1.95 -10.09 -10.67
N ASN A 91 -2.62 -11.23 -10.46
CA ASN A 91 -4.08 -11.38 -10.54
C ASN A 91 -4.81 -11.17 -9.20
N MET A 92 -4.08 -10.97 -8.09
CA MET A 92 -4.70 -10.78 -6.78
C MET A 92 -5.56 -9.53 -6.76
N LEU A 93 -6.73 -9.62 -6.12
CA LEU A 93 -7.61 -8.48 -5.91
C LEU A 93 -6.98 -7.48 -4.93
N ASP A 94 -7.09 -6.20 -5.23
CA ASP A 94 -6.53 -5.13 -4.41
C ASP A 94 -6.99 -5.21 -2.94
N ALA A 95 -8.28 -5.46 -2.70
CA ALA A 95 -8.83 -5.59 -1.34
C ALA A 95 -8.11 -6.66 -0.51
N THR A 96 -7.93 -7.86 -1.07
CA THR A 96 -7.24 -8.97 -0.39
C THR A 96 -5.77 -8.66 -0.18
N ALA A 97 -5.12 -8.06 -1.19
CA ALA A 97 -3.70 -7.70 -1.10
C ALA A 97 -3.44 -6.66 0.01
N TYR A 98 -4.29 -5.64 0.14
CA TYR A 98 -4.15 -4.62 1.20
C TYR A 98 -4.40 -5.20 2.59
N GLU A 99 -5.43 -6.02 2.77
CA GLU A 99 -5.73 -6.69 4.03
C GLU A 99 -4.54 -7.55 4.50
N GLU A 100 -4.05 -8.41 3.62
CA GLU A 100 -2.91 -9.27 3.92
C GLU A 100 -1.63 -8.46 4.17
N PHE A 101 -1.42 -7.38 3.43
CA PHE A 101 -0.27 -6.50 3.58
C PHE A 101 -0.24 -5.81 4.95
N ILE A 102 -1.36 -5.23 5.38
CA ILE A 102 -1.49 -4.56 6.69
C ILE A 102 -1.29 -5.56 7.82
N SER A 103 -1.95 -6.72 7.73
CA SER A 103 -1.89 -7.78 8.73
C SER A 103 -0.49 -8.37 8.88
N GLU A 104 0.14 -8.79 7.78
CA GLU A 104 1.44 -9.44 7.81
C GLU A 104 2.54 -8.52 8.34
N ASN A 105 2.53 -7.25 7.92
CA ASN A 105 3.49 -6.27 8.37
C ASN A 105 3.16 -5.68 9.75
N ARG A 106 2.02 -6.04 10.34
CA ARG A 106 1.55 -5.52 11.63
C ARG A 106 1.51 -3.99 11.66
N ILE A 107 0.88 -3.39 10.65
CA ILE A 107 0.64 -1.96 10.63
C ILE A 107 -0.53 -1.70 11.58
N THR A 108 -0.26 -1.25 12.81
CA THR A 108 -1.23 -1.12 13.89
C THR A 108 -1.40 0.32 14.39
N LYS A 109 -0.63 1.26 13.86
CA LYS A 109 -0.69 2.68 14.24
C LYS A 109 -0.22 3.56 13.09
N GLY A 110 -0.54 4.85 13.14
CA GLY A 110 -0.26 5.84 12.10
C GLY A 110 -1.48 6.17 11.26
N ILE A 111 -1.31 7.04 10.30
CA ILE A 111 -2.37 7.49 9.38
C ILE A 111 -2.06 6.97 7.99
N ILE A 112 -2.78 5.95 7.56
CA ILE A 112 -2.62 5.42 6.19
C ILE A 112 -3.17 6.43 5.19
N VAL A 113 -2.35 6.86 4.25
CA VAL A 113 -2.72 7.72 3.13
C VAL A 113 -2.76 6.86 1.87
N GLY A 114 -3.95 6.59 1.37
CA GLY A 114 -4.16 5.81 0.16
C GLY A 114 -4.68 6.67 -0.99
N ASP A 115 -4.65 6.13 -2.20
CA ASP A 115 -5.36 6.73 -3.32
C ASP A 115 -6.86 6.41 -3.24
N LYS A 116 -7.65 6.98 -4.18
CA LYS A 116 -9.11 6.70 -4.27
C LYS A 116 -9.46 5.23 -4.54
N GLY A 117 -8.50 4.41 -4.85
CA GLY A 117 -8.63 2.96 -5.05
C GLY A 117 -8.41 2.15 -3.79
N PHE A 118 -7.94 2.76 -2.70
CA PHE A 118 -7.71 2.06 -1.44
C PHE A 118 -9.00 1.41 -0.92
N PRO A 119 -8.99 0.10 -0.68
CA PRO A 119 -10.19 -0.64 -0.29
C PRO A 119 -10.41 -0.57 1.24
N GLU A 120 -10.83 0.57 1.75
CA GLU A 120 -11.06 0.82 3.17
C GLU A 120 -11.96 -0.24 3.85
N SER A 121 -12.96 -0.75 3.11
CA SER A 121 -13.86 -1.77 3.62
C SER A 121 -13.16 -3.11 3.90
N ALA A 122 -12.14 -3.45 3.13
CA ALA A 122 -11.36 -4.68 3.35
C ALA A 122 -10.43 -4.57 4.56
N ALA A 123 -10.00 -3.37 4.91
CA ALA A 123 -9.16 -3.13 6.07
C ALA A 123 -9.96 -2.73 7.33
N HIS A 124 -11.29 -2.71 7.28
CA HIS A 124 -12.15 -2.23 8.35
C HIS A 124 -11.90 -2.92 9.70
N ASP A 125 -11.73 -4.23 9.70
CA ASP A 125 -11.48 -4.99 10.92
C ASP A 125 -10.13 -4.62 11.55
N HIS A 126 -9.12 -4.32 10.73
CA HIS A 126 -7.82 -3.84 11.21
C HIS A 126 -7.92 -2.47 11.87
N PHE A 127 -8.69 -1.54 11.30
CA PHE A 127 -8.91 -0.22 11.90
C PHE A 127 -9.72 -0.31 13.20
N THR A 128 -10.73 -1.20 13.23
CA THR A 128 -11.53 -1.43 14.44
C THR A 128 -10.69 -2.06 15.56
N ALA A 129 -9.80 -2.97 15.24
CA ALA A 129 -8.93 -3.64 16.21
C ALA A 129 -7.75 -2.79 16.69
N ASN A 130 -7.40 -1.73 15.97
CA ASN A 130 -6.23 -0.88 16.24
C ASN A 130 -6.66 0.59 16.30
N PRO A 131 -7.03 1.11 17.48
CA PRO A 131 -7.56 2.47 17.64
C PRO A 131 -6.56 3.58 17.26
N ASP A 132 -5.27 3.27 17.24
CA ASP A 132 -4.20 4.20 16.84
C ASP A 132 -3.89 4.15 15.33
N LEU A 133 -4.64 3.34 14.57
CA LEU A 133 -4.51 3.24 13.12
C LEU A 133 -5.68 3.97 12.45
N HIS A 134 -5.37 4.96 11.66
CA HIS A 134 -6.32 5.78 10.93
C HIS A 134 -6.07 5.69 9.42
N TYR A 135 -7.01 6.21 8.63
CA TYR A 135 -6.81 6.33 7.18
C TYR A 135 -7.31 7.67 6.64
N LEU A 136 -6.68 8.12 5.57
CA LEU A 136 -7.01 9.31 4.83
C LEU A 136 -7.06 8.97 3.33
N ASN A 137 -8.25 8.96 2.76
CA ASN A 137 -8.48 8.63 1.36
C ASN A 137 -9.32 9.70 0.67
N PRO A 138 -9.05 10.00 -0.61
CA PRO A 138 -9.95 10.83 -1.39
C PRO A 138 -11.31 10.15 -1.57
N VAL A 139 -12.38 10.86 -1.33
CA VAL A 139 -13.74 10.37 -1.59
C VAL A 139 -13.98 10.31 -3.10
N LYS A 140 -14.50 9.18 -3.60
CA LYS A 140 -14.89 9.06 -5.00
C LYS A 140 -16.05 10.02 -5.32
N ARG A 141 -15.97 10.72 -6.45
CA ARG A 141 -16.96 11.72 -6.85
C ARG A 141 -18.41 11.20 -6.91
N ASN A 142 -18.61 9.92 -7.19
CA ASN A 142 -19.91 9.25 -7.21
C ASN A 142 -20.15 8.38 -5.96
N SER A 143 -19.52 8.71 -4.85
CA SER A 143 -19.69 7.99 -3.60
C SER A 143 -21.03 8.33 -2.96
N LYS A 144 -21.74 7.32 -2.45
CA LYS A 144 -22.93 7.52 -1.62
C LYS A 144 -22.66 8.34 -0.36
N LEU A 145 -21.40 8.35 0.11
CA LEU A 145 -20.97 9.18 1.24
C LEU A 145 -21.06 10.67 0.85
N ALA A 146 -20.57 11.03 -0.34
CA ALA A 146 -20.64 12.39 -0.85
C ALA A 146 -22.10 12.89 -0.98
N GLU A 147 -23.01 12.02 -1.49
CA GLU A 147 -24.45 12.33 -1.56
C GLU A 147 -25.06 12.49 -0.18
N ARG A 148 -24.77 11.56 0.74
CA ARG A 148 -25.33 11.57 2.12
C ARG A 148 -24.99 12.84 2.88
N HIS A 149 -23.79 13.39 2.65
CA HIS A 149 -23.28 14.59 3.33
C HIS A 149 -23.39 15.86 2.49
N ASN A 150 -24.12 15.82 1.36
CA ASN A 150 -24.30 16.96 0.45
C ASN A 150 -22.96 17.63 0.06
N MET A 151 -21.92 16.82 -0.18
CA MET A 151 -20.56 17.32 -0.44
C MET A 151 -20.41 17.96 -1.83
N TYR A 152 -21.47 17.99 -2.65
CA TYR A 152 -21.50 18.65 -3.95
C TYR A 152 -22.06 20.08 -3.88
N ASP A 153 -22.70 20.42 -2.76
CA ASP A 153 -23.30 21.73 -2.59
C ASP A 153 -22.25 22.71 -2.10
N PHE A 154 -22.26 23.91 -2.69
CA PHE A 154 -21.42 24.99 -2.21
C PHE A 154 -21.91 25.43 -0.82
N THR A 155 -21.05 25.31 0.19
CA THR A 155 -21.39 25.68 1.58
C THR A 155 -20.72 26.95 2.05
N GLY A 156 -19.69 27.43 1.35
CA GLY A 156 -18.98 28.66 1.70
C GLY A 156 -17.56 28.72 1.13
N ILE A 157 -16.86 29.77 1.50
CA ILE A 157 -15.45 29.94 1.18
C ILE A 157 -14.63 29.24 2.25
N LEU A 158 -13.64 28.43 1.82
CA LEU A 158 -12.74 27.74 2.73
C LEU A 158 -11.90 28.76 3.51
N GLN A 159 -11.97 28.74 4.84
CA GLN A 159 -11.24 29.66 5.69
C GLN A 159 -9.74 29.59 5.45
N GLY A 160 -9.10 30.72 5.20
CA GLY A 160 -7.69 30.80 4.85
C GLY A 160 -7.38 30.54 3.35
N TYR A 161 -8.42 30.32 2.52
CA TYR A 161 -8.30 30.08 1.09
C TYR A 161 -9.36 30.89 0.33
N GLU A 162 -9.32 32.22 0.47
CA GLU A 162 -10.35 33.14 -0.04
C GLU A 162 -10.54 33.14 -1.56
N GLY A 163 -9.74 32.43 -2.30
CA GLY A 163 -9.91 32.22 -3.75
C GLY A 163 -10.42 30.84 -4.14
N VAL A 164 -10.71 29.95 -3.16
CA VAL A 164 -11.12 28.56 -3.39
C VAL A 164 -12.51 28.32 -2.83
N ASN A 165 -13.42 27.86 -3.67
CA ASN A 165 -14.76 27.45 -3.24
C ASN A 165 -14.70 26.04 -2.62
N SER A 166 -15.34 25.85 -1.48
CA SER A 166 -15.52 24.56 -0.81
C SER A 166 -16.81 23.88 -1.23
#